data_690701f7c0614d8fc4d615a9f3d8b212
#
_entry.id   690701f7c0614d8fc4d615a9f3d8b212
#
_cell.length_a   1.000
_cell.length_b   1.000
_cell.length_c   1.000
_cell.angle_alpha   90.00
_cell.angle_beta   90.00
_cell.angle_gamma   90.00
#
_symmetry.space_group_name_H-M   'P 1'
#
loop_
_entity.id
_entity.type
_entity.pdbx_description
1 polymer ?
#
loop_
_entity_poly.entity_id
_entity_poly.type
_entity_poly.pdbx_seq_one_letter_code
_entity_poly.pdbx_strand_id
1 'polypeptide(L)'
;APWTLLVYMINKKSPKQNLRADFYNNGSLINQIMKLLDKFLKVHIKKQVENGAQIIQIFDSWAGLLNDKDLPNYVYKPTSSLVEYIKSLDVPVICFPRGIKKYKDFCETVKPSVICIDYEVDPIKILNDVKIPIQGGMDPKILLSDKNNLKKEATRYLDIFKNHPYIFNLGHGVLPETDPNMMDYLVKTVKDY
;
A
#
# COMPACT_ATOMS: atom_id res chain seq x y z
N ALA A 1 -7.56 3.68 2.72
CA ALA A 1 -7.48 3.42 4.17
C ALA A 1 -8.15 4.55 4.98
N PRO A 2 -8.64 4.27 6.19
CA PRO A 2 -9.27 5.30 7.03
C PRO A 2 -8.33 6.46 7.36
N TRP A 3 -7.08 6.17 7.74
CA TRP A 3 -6.09 7.19 8.06
C TRP A 3 -5.81 8.13 6.87
N THR A 4 -5.55 7.60 5.69
CA THR A 4 -5.31 8.43 4.50
C THR A 4 -6.51 9.35 4.20
N LEU A 5 -7.74 8.86 4.30
CA LEU A 5 -8.94 9.69 4.10
C LEU A 5 -9.07 10.78 5.17
N LEU A 6 -8.84 10.43 6.45
CA LEU A 6 -8.83 11.39 7.53
C LEU A 6 -7.83 12.53 7.28
N VAL A 7 -6.60 12.16 6.85
CA VAL A 7 -5.56 13.14 6.52
C VAL A 7 -6.03 14.11 5.43
N TYR A 8 -6.62 13.61 4.34
CA TYR A 8 -7.15 14.49 3.29
C TYR A 8 -8.30 15.39 3.79
N MET A 9 -9.21 14.85 4.60
CA MET A 9 -10.35 15.61 5.14
C MET A 9 -9.87 16.76 6.04
N ILE A 10 -8.94 16.50 6.97
CA ILE A 10 -8.46 17.54 7.90
C ILE A 10 -7.52 18.52 7.22
N ASN A 11 -6.61 18.04 6.38
CA ASN A 11 -5.67 18.91 5.68
C ASN A 11 -6.33 19.70 4.52
N LYS A 12 -7.50 19.28 4.05
CA LYS A 12 -8.23 19.84 2.87
C LYS A 12 -7.42 19.79 1.57
N LYS A 13 -6.26 19.12 1.57
CA LYS A 13 -5.33 18.92 0.44
C LYS A 13 -4.36 17.80 0.79
N SER A 14 -3.59 17.35 -0.20
CA SER A 14 -2.46 16.44 0.03
C SER A 14 -1.48 17.03 1.06
N PRO A 15 -1.07 16.27 2.09
CA PRO A 15 -0.18 16.75 3.14
C PRO A 15 1.25 17.00 2.65
N LYS A 16 1.60 16.56 1.42
CA LYS A 16 2.96 16.53 0.88
C LYS A 16 3.90 15.74 1.80
N GLN A 17 4.49 16.39 2.82
CA GLN A 17 5.46 15.75 3.73
C GLN A 17 5.07 15.83 5.20
N ASN A 18 4.13 16.71 5.58
CA ASN A 18 3.79 16.94 6.98
C ASN A 18 2.28 17.10 7.20
N LEU A 19 1.82 16.61 8.34
CA LEU A 19 0.50 16.92 8.87
C LEU A 19 0.46 18.40 9.31
N ARG A 20 -0.73 18.99 9.33
CA ARG A 20 -0.92 20.32 9.91
C ARG A 20 -0.53 20.31 11.40
N ALA A 21 0.04 21.41 11.89
CA ALA A 21 0.48 21.53 13.27
C ALA A 21 -0.66 21.32 14.30
N ASP A 22 -1.89 21.70 13.90
CA ASP A 22 -3.11 21.58 14.73
C ASP A 22 -3.87 20.25 14.53
N PHE A 23 -3.28 19.29 13.79
CA PHE A 23 -3.96 18.05 13.41
C PHE A 23 -4.50 17.28 14.62
N TYR A 24 -3.73 17.21 15.71
CA TYR A 24 -4.10 16.45 16.90
C TYR A 24 -4.89 17.25 17.95
N ASN A 25 -5.19 18.53 17.69
CA ASN A 25 -5.85 19.39 18.70
C ASN A 25 -7.27 18.93 19.05
N ASN A 26 -7.90 18.10 18.22
CA ASN A 26 -9.24 17.59 18.49
C ASN A 26 -9.32 16.05 18.36
N GLY A 27 -8.74 15.34 19.30
CA GLY A 27 -8.70 13.88 19.32
C GLY A 27 -10.09 13.23 19.36
N SER A 28 -11.09 13.87 19.98
CA SER A 28 -12.47 13.38 19.99
C SER A 28 -13.07 13.40 18.57
N LEU A 29 -12.89 14.49 17.83
CA LEU A 29 -13.35 14.60 16.45
C LEU A 29 -12.66 13.59 15.53
N ILE A 30 -11.33 13.42 15.68
CA ILE A 30 -10.56 12.41 14.95
C ILE A 30 -11.17 11.02 15.15
N ASN A 31 -11.43 10.63 16.40
CA ASN A 31 -12.00 9.33 16.71
C ASN A 31 -13.42 9.15 16.12
N GLN A 32 -14.24 10.19 16.13
CA GLN A 32 -15.58 10.17 15.52
C GLN A 32 -15.49 9.98 14.01
N ILE A 33 -14.63 10.73 13.33
CA ILE A 33 -14.42 10.63 11.88
C ILE A 33 -13.91 9.22 11.53
N MET A 34 -12.93 8.68 12.28
CA MET A 34 -12.39 7.34 12.03
C MET A 34 -13.46 6.25 12.13
N LYS A 35 -14.37 6.34 13.11
CA LYS A 35 -15.53 5.43 13.22
C LYS A 35 -16.48 5.54 12.03
N LEU A 36 -16.75 6.77 11.58
CA LEU A 36 -17.58 6.98 10.38
C LEU A 36 -16.92 6.42 9.12
N LEU A 37 -15.61 6.66 8.95
CA LEU A 37 -14.85 6.13 7.83
C LEU A 37 -14.84 4.60 7.80
N ASP A 38 -14.65 3.94 8.94
CA ASP A 38 -14.74 2.48 9.04
C ASP A 38 -16.09 1.97 8.52
N LYS A 39 -17.20 2.58 9.00
CA LYS A 39 -18.56 2.20 8.58
C LYS A 39 -18.76 2.39 7.07
N PHE A 40 -18.44 3.56 6.54
CA PHE A 40 -18.67 3.85 5.12
C PHE A 40 -17.75 3.08 4.18
N LEU A 41 -16.50 2.84 4.59
CA LEU A 41 -15.58 2.01 3.82
C LEU A 41 -16.05 0.56 3.74
N LYS A 42 -16.61 -0.01 4.80
CA LYS A 42 -17.21 -1.35 4.76
C LYS A 42 -18.38 -1.43 3.78
N VAL A 43 -19.25 -0.41 3.77
CA VAL A 43 -20.34 -0.33 2.77
C VAL A 43 -19.77 -0.23 1.34
N HIS A 44 -18.76 0.61 1.13
CA HIS A 44 -18.12 0.78 -0.18
C HIS A 44 -17.45 -0.51 -0.65
N ILE A 45 -16.69 -1.18 0.23
CA ILE A 45 -16.05 -2.46 -0.05
C ILE A 45 -17.08 -3.53 -0.42
N LYS A 46 -18.16 -3.64 0.37
CA LYS A 46 -19.25 -4.57 0.08
C LYS A 46 -19.79 -4.36 -1.34
N LYS A 47 -20.05 -3.11 -1.71
CA LYS A 47 -20.54 -2.77 -3.06
C LYS A 47 -19.55 -3.13 -4.16
N GLN A 48 -18.25 -2.98 -3.93
CA GLN A 48 -17.24 -3.42 -4.90
C GLN A 48 -17.27 -4.95 -5.09
N VAL A 49 -17.33 -5.71 -3.99
CA VAL A 49 -17.39 -7.18 -4.04
C VAL A 49 -18.68 -7.66 -4.70
N GLU A 50 -19.85 -7.10 -4.33
CA GLU A 50 -21.14 -7.41 -4.96
C GLU A 50 -21.16 -7.13 -6.47
N ASN A 51 -20.32 -6.22 -6.96
CA ASN A 51 -20.16 -5.89 -8.36
C ASN A 51 -18.94 -6.54 -9.03
N GLY A 52 -18.41 -7.59 -8.45
CA GLY A 52 -17.42 -8.48 -9.08
C GLY A 52 -15.96 -8.21 -8.74
N ALA A 53 -15.65 -7.40 -7.74
CA ALA A 53 -14.27 -7.27 -7.27
C ALA A 53 -13.82 -8.59 -6.61
N GLN A 54 -12.75 -9.19 -7.15
CA GLN A 54 -12.19 -10.46 -6.68
C GLN A 54 -11.04 -10.27 -5.69
N ILE A 55 -10.48 -9.07 -5.61
CA ILE A 55 -9.42 -8.67 -4.68
C ILE A 55 -9.69 -7.22 -4.27
N ILE A 56 -9.50 -6.91 -2.99
CA ILE A 56 -9.56 -5.52 -2.49
C ILE A 56 -8.16 -5.07 -2.10
N GLN A 57 -7.75 -3.87 -2.56
CA GLN A 57 -6.50 -3.26 -2.12
C GLN A 57 -6.76 -2.02 -1.26
N ILE A 58 -6.17 -1.99 -0.05
CA ILE A 58 -6.25 -0.88 0.88
C ILE A 58 -4.98 -0.03 0.75
N PHE A 59 -5.12 1.19 0.23
CA PHE A 59 -4.03 2.16 0.12
C PHE A 59 -3.98 3.06 1.35
N ASP A 60 -2.89 2.98 2.10
CA ASP A 60 -2.60 3.92 3.19
C ASP A 60 -1.36 4.76 2.87
N SER A 61 -1.53 5.66 1.92
CA SER A 61 -0.45 6.45 1.31
C SER A 61 0.26 7.40 2.29
N TRP A 62 -0.38 7.67 3.44
CA TRP A 62 0.12 8.61 4.43
C TRP A 62 0.44 7.97 5.79
N ALA A 63 0.50 6.63 5.85
CA ALA A 63 0.86 5.91 7.07
C ALA A 63 2.23 6.36 7.63
N GLY A 64 3.22 6.54 6.76
CA GLY A 64 4.57 6.98 7.13
C GLY A 64 4.70 8.41 7.67
N LEU A 65 3.62 9.21 7.66
CA LEU A 65 3.60 10.51 8.33
C LEU A 65 3.44 10.41 9.85
N LEU A 66 3.08 9.23 10.36
CA LEU A 66 2.93 8.97 11.78
C LEU A 66 4.24 8.53 12.42
N ASN A 67 4.41 8.90 13.68
CA ASN A 67 5.43 8.27 14.51
C ASN A 67 5.06 6.81 14.82
N ASP A 68 6.05 5.97 15.06
CA ASP A 68 5.85 4.54 15.34
C ASP A 68 4.83 4.27 16.47
N LYS A 69 4.81 5.14 17.52
CA LYS A 69 3.88 5.03 18.67
C LYS A 69 2.41 5.23 18.29
N ASP A 70 2.14 5.96 17.21
CA ASP A 70 0.79 6.33 16.79
C ASP A 70 0.23 5.37 15.74
N LEU A 71 1.10 4.63 15.02
CA LEU A 71 0.73 3.63 14.01
C LEU A 71 -0.29 2.60 14.50
N PRO A 72 -0.17 2.00 15.72
CA PRO A 72 -1.13 1.02 16.18
C PRO A 72 -2.57 1.55 16.27
N ASN A 73 -2.73 2.81 16.67
CA ASN A 73 -4.06 3.39 16.88
C ASN A 73 -4.70 3.94 15.59
N TYR A 74 -3.90 4.56 14.71
CA TYR A 74 -4.42 5.28 13.54
C TYR A 74 -4.30 4.48 12.24
N VAL A 75 -3.41 3.49 12.17
CA VAL A 75 -3.19 2.65 10.98
C VAL A 75 -3.55 1.20 11.25
N TYR A 76 -2.92 0.54 12.25
CA TYR A 76 -3.06 -0.91 12.40
C TYR A 76 -4.48 -1.33 12.77
N LYS A 77 -5.04 -0.80 13.87
CA LYS A 77 -6.42 -1.13 14.30
C LYS A 77 -7.47 -0.83 13.24
N PRO A 78 -7.52 0.38 12.64
CA PRO A 78 -8.51 0.66 11.61
C PRO A 78 -8.35 -0.22 10.36
N THR A 79 -7.12 -0.53 9.96
CA THR A 79 -6.88 -1.41 8.83
C THR A 79 -7.25 -2.84 9.15
N SER A 80 -6.96 -3.35 10.37
CA SER A 80 -7.40 -4.69 10.82
C SER A 80 -8.91 -4.85 10.72
N SER A 81 -9.67 -3.84 11.18
CA SER A 81 -11.14 -3.86 11.09
C SER A 81 -11.65 -4.03 9.65
N LEU A 82 -10.99 -3.37 8.68
CA LEU A 82 -11.33 -3.53 7.27
C LEU A 82 -10.88 -4.88 6.72
N VAL A 83 -9.68 -5.35 7.09
CA VAL A 83 -9.14 -6.64 6.65
C VAL A 83 -10.02 -7.79 7.12
N GLU A 84 -10.44 -7.79 8.38
CA GLU A 84 -11.37 -8.78 8.94
C GLU A 84 -12.70 -8.77 8.19
N TYR A 85 -13.24 -7.59 7.92
CA TYR A 85 -14.48 -7.44 7.17
C TYR A 85 -14.35 -7.95 5.74
N ILE A 86 -13.26 -7.61 5.01
CA ILE A 86 -13.02 -8.07 3.65
C ILE A 86 -12.92 -9.59 3.61
N LYS A 87 -12.17 -10.19 4.54
CA LYS A 87 -12.04 -11.64 4.65
C LYS A 87 -13.37 -12.34 4.94
N SER A 88 -14.30 -11.69 5.67
CA SER A 88 -15.64 -12.23 5.89
C SER A 88 -16.52 -12.23 4.63
N LEU A 89 -16.07 -11.57 3.55
CA LEU A 89 -16.69 -11.60 2.23
C LEU A 89 -16.01 -12.61 1.28
N ASP A 90 -15.12 -13.48 1.79
CA ASP A 90 -14.32 -14.46 1.04
C ASP A 90 -13.46 -13.86 -0.07
N VAL A 91 -12.98 -12.61 0.13
CA VAL A 91 -12.14 -11.89 -0.83
C VAL A 91 -10.77 -11.62 -0.22
N PRO A 92 -9.65 -11.92 -0.93
CA PRO A 92 -8.32 -11.58 -0.47
C PRO A 92 -8.08 -10.08 -0.44
N VAL A 93 -7.21 -9.65 0.48
CA VAL A 93 -6.92 -8.24 0.70
C VAL A 93 -5.43 -7.93 0.62
N ILE A 94 -5.09 -6.93 -0.19
CA ILE A 94 -3.74 -6.35 -0.29
C ILE A 94 -3.71 -5.09 0.57
N CYS A 95 -2.70 -4.91 1.41
CA CYS A 95 -2.49 -3.68 2.17
C CYS A 95 -1.22 -2.97 1.71
N PHE A 96 -1.31 -1.66 1.49
CA PHE A 96 -0.20 -0.77 1.14
C PHE A 96 -0.01 0.32 2.20
N PRO A 97 0.64 0.02 3.35
CA PRO A 97 0.97 1.00 4.38
C PRO A 97 2.27 1.73 4.01
N ARG A 98 2.18 2.69 3.10
CA ARG A 98 3.35 3.38 2.54
C ARG A 98 4.15 4.11 3.61
N GLY A 99 5.49 3.95 3.57
CA GLY A 99 6.46 4.68 4.40
C GLY A 99 6.57 4.20 5.84
N ILE A 100 5.92 3.09 6.22
CA ILE A 100 6.18 2.48 7.54
C ILE A 100 7.52 1.75 7.54
N LYS A 101 8.15 1.63 8.72
CA LYS A 101 9.44 0.94 8.88
C LYS A 101 9.30 -0.50 9.35
N LYS A 102 8.21 -0.82 10.04
CA LYS A 102 7.99 -2.12 10.73
C LYS A 102 6.94 -2.94 10.01
N TYR A 103 7.26 -3.43 8.82
CA TYR A 103 6.36 -4.27 8.02
C TYR A 103 5.98 -5.58 8.71
N LYS A 104 6.92 -6.19 9.45
CA LYS A 104 6.65 -7.41 10.23
C LYS A 104 5.55 -7.17 11.26
N ASP A 105 5.68 -6.13 12.11
CA ASP A 105 4.69 -5.79 13.13
C ASP A 105 3.32 -5.49 12.52
N PHE A 106 3.31 -4.79 11.37
CA PHE A 106 2.08 -4.54 10.62
C PHE A 106 1.43 -5.84 10.14
N CYS A 107 2.18 -6.73 9.50
CA CYS A 107 1.66 -8.00 8.97
C CYS A 107 1.15 -8.93 10.09
N GLU A 108 1.85 -9.00 11.22
CA GLU A 108 1.44 -9.81 12.37
C GLU A 108 0.16 -9.29 13.04
N THR A 109 -0.02 -7.95 13.05
CA THR A 109 -1.18 -7.30 13.66
C THR A 109 -2.39 -7.28 12.73
N VAL A 110 -2.19 -6.82 11.48
CA VAL A 110 -3.26 -6.58 10.51
C VAL A 110 -3.65 -7.84 9.75
N LYS A 111 -2.72 -8.76 9.56
CA LYS A 111 -2.89 -10.06 8.88
C LYS A 111 -3.49 -9.93 7.48
N PRO A 112 -2.94 -9.09 6.59
CA PRO A 112 -3.41 -9.00 5.21
C PRO A 112 -3.14 -10.32 4.45
N SER A 113 -3.81 -10.53 3.31
CA SER A 113 -3.49 -11.65 2.42
C SER A 113 -2.20 -11.42 1.64
N VAL A 114 -1.92 -10.17 1.28
CA VAL A 114 -0.72 -9.73 0.56
C VAL A 114 -0.27 -8.40 1.15
N ILE A 115 1.02 -8.20 1.30
CA ILE A 115 1.61 -6.89 1.63
C ILE A 115 2.18 -6.23 0.39
N CYS A 116 1.75 -5.00 0.12
CA CYS A 116 2.35 -4.16 -0.91
C CYS A 116 3.39 -3.24 -0.29
N ILE A 117 4.59 -3.20 -0.87
CA ILE A 117 5.72 -2.42 -0.40
C ILE A 117 6.01 -1.25 -1.34
N ASP A 118 6.49 -0.13 -0.77
CA ASP A 118 6.96 0.99 -1.57
C ASP A 118 8.42 0.80 -2.02
N TYR A 119 8.90 1.70 -2.87
CA TYR A 119 10.23 1.61 -3.49
C TYR A 119 11.39 1.95 -2.53
N GLU A 120 11.11 2.43 -1.33
CA GLU A 120 12.13 2.71 -0.30
C GLU A 120 12.45 1.46 0.53
N VAL A 121 11.66 0.40 0.38
CA VAL A 121 11.84 -0.87 1.09
C VAL A 121 12.90 -1.72 0.41
N ASP A 122 13.89 -2.18 1.17
CA ASP A 122 14.87 -3.16 0.68
C ASP A 122 14.18 -4.51 0.41
N PRO A 123 14.14 -4.97 -0.86
CA PRO A 123 13.45 -6.20 -1.25
C PRO A 123 14.07 -7.48 -0.65
N ILE A 124 15.36 -7.47 -0.33
CA ILE A 124 16.03 -8.63 0.31
C ILE A 124 15.67 -8.68 1.79
N LYS A 125 15.67 -7.53 2.46
CA LYS A 125 15.32 -7.45 3.87
C LYS A 125 13.88 -7.87 4.13
N ILE A 126 12.94 -7.38 3.32
CA ILE A 126 11.51 -7.68 3.51
C ILE A 126 11.21 -9.18 3.37
N LEU A 127 11.93 -9.92 2.52
CA LEU A 127 11.80 -11.39 2.41
C LEU A 127 12.11 -12.13 3.70
N ASN A 128 13.02 -11.59 4.52
CA ASN A 128 13.34 -12.15 5.82
C ASN A 128 12.30 -11.79 6.89
N ASP A 129 11.72 -10.61 6.77
CA ASP A 129 10.81 -10.02 7.75
C ASP A 129 9.38 -10.54 7.64
N VAL A 130 8.89 -10.87 6.42
CA VAL A 130 7.50 -11.29 6.21
C VAL A 130 7.41 -12.63 5.47
N LYS A 131 6.33 -13.40 5.76
CA LYS A 131 6.13 -14.75 5.19
C LYS A 131 4.90 -14.82 4.26
N ILE A 132 4.16 -13.74 4.15
CA ILE A 132 2.99 -13.64 3.25
C ILE A 132 3.43 -13.16 1.86
N PRO A 133 2.62 -13.37 0.81
CA PRO A 133 2.89 -12.83 -0.52
C PRO A 133 3.20 -11.33 -0.50
N ILE A 134 4.14 -10.90 -1.34
CA ILE A 134 4.59 -9.50 -1.46
C ILE A 134 4.17 -8.96 -2.82
N GLN A 135 3.79 -7.68 -2.86
CA GLN A 135 3.53 -6.94 -4.08
C GLN A 135 4.40 -5.67 -4.14
N GLY A 136 4.84 -5.28 -5.34
CA GLY A 136 5.43 -3.95 -5.56
C GLY A 136 6.94 -3.86 -5.27
N GLY A 137 7.39 -2.67 -4.92
CA GLY A 137 8.76 -2.36 -4.51
C GLY A 137 9.63 -1.69 -5.58
N MET A 138 9.39 -1.90 -6.88
CA MET A 138 10.22 -1.30 -7.91
C MET A 138 10.00 0.21 -8.03
N ASP A 139 11.08 1.00 -8.06
CA ASP A 139 10.98 2.48 -8.17
C ASP A 139 10.39 2.86 -9.54
N PRO A 140 9.25 3.61 -9.58
CA PRO A 140 8.67 4.06 -10.83
C PRO A 140 9.57 4.99 -11.63
N LYS A 141 10.58 5.63 -11.03
CA LYS A 141 11.56 6.47 -11.74
C LYS A 141 12.36 5.70 -12.78
N ILE A 142 12.47 4.38 -12.64
CA ILE A 142 13.17 3.55 -13.62
C ILE A 142 12.53 3.62 -15.01
N LEU A 143 11.24 3.92 -15.08
CA LEU A 143 10.51 4.11 -16.34
C LEU A 143 10.94 5.37 -17.11
N LEU A 144 11.66 6.29 -16.47
CA LEU A 144 12.26 7.46 -17.11
C LEU A 144 13.66 7.17 -17.67
N SER A 145 14.20 5.97 -17.44
CA SER A 145 15.49 5.52 -17.96
C SER A 145 15.37 4.88 -19.34
N ASP A 146 16.46 4.31 -19.86
CA ASP A 146 16.44 3.52 -21.08
C ASP A 146 15.92 2.08 -20.85
N LYS A 147 15.58 1.39 -21.94
CA LYS A 147 15.05 0.02 -21.92
C LYS A 147 15.99 -1.01 -21.29
N ASN A 148 17.31 -0.83 -21.40
CA ASN A 148 18.29 -1.77 -20.84
C ASN A 148 18.30 -1.67 -19.31
N ASN A 149 18.31 -0.46 -18.77
CA ASN A 149 18.24 -0.22 -17.33
C ASN A 149 16.90 -0.70 -16.77
N LEU A 150 15.78 -0.43 -17.44
CA LEU A 150 14.46 -0.91 -17.05
C LEU A 150 14.41 -2.43 -17.00
N LYS A 151 14.89 -3.12 -18.04
CA LYS A 151 14.94 -4.58 -18.10
C LYS A 151 15.80 -5.15 -16.99
N LYS A 152 17.00 -4.60 -16.77
CA LYS A 152 17.92 -5.03 -15.71
C LYS A 152 17.26 -4.94 -14.33
N GLU A 153 16.60 -3.83 -14.03
CA GLU A 153 15.94 -3.64 -12.73
C GLU A 153 14.71 -4.53 -12.56
N ALA A 154 13.89 -4.69 -13.59
CA ALA A 154 12.75 -5.62 -13.56
C ALA A 154 13.22 -7.06 -13.31
N THR A 155 14.25 -7.53 -14.06
CA THR A 155 14.83 -8.86 -13.85
C THR A 155 15.40 -9.02 -12.44
N ARG A 156 16.05 -7.99 -11.89
CA ARG A 156 16.57 -8.01 -10.51
C ARG A 156 15.45 -8.27 -9.49
N TYR A 157 14.30 -7.63 -9.62
CA TYR A 157 13.15 -7.87 -8.74
C TYR A 157 12.58 -9.29 -8.92
N LEU A 158 12.42 -9.74 -10.15
CA LEU A 158 11.95 -11.09 -10.46
C LEU A 158 12.89 -12.17 -9.86
N ASP A 159 14.21 -11.99 -10.01
CA ASP A 159 15.21 -12.89 -9.43
C ASP A 159 15.18 -12.94 -7.90
N ILE A 160 15.05 -11.77 -7.25
CA ILE A 160 14.96 -11.66 -5.78
C ILE A 160 13.74 -12.43 -5.25
N PHE A 161 12.60 -12.28 -5.90
CA PHE A 161 11.35 -12.86 -5.43
C PHE A 161 11.00 -14.22 -6.06
N LYS A 162 11.87 -14.78 -6.91
CA LYS A 162 11.59 -16.00 -7.72
C LYS A 162 11.14 -17.22 -6.90
N ASN A 163 11.56 -17.34 -5.64
CA ASN A 163 11.17 -18.42 -4.73
C ASN A 163 10.16 -17.98 -3.66
N HIS A 164 9.51 -16.82 -3.84
CA HIS A 164 8.54 -16.27 -2.92
C HIS A 164 7.28 -15.85 -3.70
N PRO A 165 6.07 -16.06 -3.18
CA PRO A 165 4.86 -15.56 -3.83
C PRO A 165 4.92 -14.04 -4.02
N TYR A 166 4.98 -13.61 -5.28
CA TYR A 166 5.21 -12.21 -5.63
C TYR A 166 4.27 -11.74 -6.73
N ILE A 167 3.69 -10.56 -6.54
CA ILE A 167 2.93 -9.83 -7.55
C ILE A 167 3.81 -8.68 -8.02
N PHE A 168 4.33 -8.80 -9.24
CA PHE A 168 5.15 -7.73 -9.80
C PHE A 168 4.35 -6.44 -9.94
N ASN A 169 4.83 -5.37 -9.34
CA ASN A 169 4.26 -4.04 -9.44
C ASN A 169 5.33 -2.98 -9.11
N LEU A 170 5.04 -1.73 -9.46
CA LEU A 170 5.81 -0.59 -8.99
C LEU A 170 5.53 -0.33 -7.50
N GLY A 171 6.50 0.25 -6.80
CA GLY A 171 6.36 0.65 -5.39
C GLY A 171 5.58 1.95 -5.19
N HIS A 172 5.14 2.61 -6.27
CA HIS A 172 4.26 3.78 -6.27
C HIS A 172 3.63 3.96 -7.65
N GLY A 173 2.71 4.93 -7.80
CA GLY A 173 2.16 5.32 -9.10
C GLY A 173 3.23 5.84 -10.05
N VAL A 174 2.99 5.69 -11.36
CA VAL A 174 3.83 6.23 -12.42
C VAL A 174 3.92 7.75 -12.35
N LEU A 175 5.04 8.29 -12.80
CA LEU A 175 5.25 9.73 -12.87
C LEU A 175 4.53 10.31 -14.11
N PRO A 176 4.10 11.58 -14.05
CA PRO A 176 3.42 12.21 -15.19
C PRO A 176 4.23 12.21 -16.48
N GLU A 177 5.57 12.22 -16.37
CA GLU A 177 6.52 12.23 -17.49
C GLU A 177 6.78 10.83 -18.08
N THR A 178 6.18 9.78 -17.53
CA THR A 178 6.41 8.40 -17.98
C THR A 178 5.87 8.19 -19.38
N ASP A 179 6.74 7.75 -20.31
CA ASP A 179 6.32 7.30 -21.63
C ASP A 179 5.51 6.00 -21.53
N PRO A 180 4.26 5.94 -22.04
CA PRO A 180 3.46 4.72 -22.06
C PRO A 180 4.17 3.53 -22.71
N ASN A 181 5.00 3.75 -23.73
CA ASN A 181 5.79 2.69 -24.38
C ASN A 181 6.78 2.00 -23.42
N MET A 182 7.25 2.70 -22.39
CA MET A 182 8.11 2.11 -21.36
C MET A 182 7.32 1.19 -20.44
N MET A 183 6.04 1.51 -20.16
CA MET A 183 5.13 0.61 -19.44
C MET A 183 4.85 -0.66 -20.24
N ASP A 184 4.55 -0.54 -21.54
CA ASP A 184 4.33 -1.69 -22.41
C ASP A 184 5.57 -2.58 -22.47
N TYR A 185 6.76 -1.97 -22.57
CA TYR A 185 8.03 -2.70 -22.55
C TYR A 185 8.25 -3.42 -21.22
N LEU A 186 7.95 -2.76 -20.08
CA LEU A 186 8.02 -3.38 -18.75
C LEU A 186 7.10 -4.60 -18.66
N VAL A 187 5.83 -4.44 -19.03
CA VAL A 187 4.83 -5.52 -19.00
C VAL A 187 5.31 -6.71 -19.83
N LYS A 188 5.82 -6.46 -21.04
CA LYS A 188 6.37 -7.51 -21.89
C LYS A 188 7.58 -8.18 -21.23
N THR A 189 8.52 -7.40 -20.69
CA THR A 189 9.71 -7.94 -20.02
C THR A 189 9.34 -8.87 -18.85
N VAL A 190 8.33 -8.51 -18.07
CA VAL A 190 7.87 -9.32 -16.92
C VAL A 190 7.15 -10.59 -17.39
N LYS A 191 6.37 -10.53 -18.48
CA LYS A 191 5.66 -11.69 -19.03
C LYS A 191 6.59 -12.70 -19.71
N ASP A 192 7.70 -12.23 -20.27
CA ASP A 192 8.68 -13.04 -20.99
C ASP A 192 9.74 -13.66 -20.06
N TYR A 193 9.72 -13.32 -18.74
CA TYR A 193 10.61 -13.88 -17.71
C TYR A 193 10.09 -15.25 -17.25
#